data_b2db34d995fbf88262ff9888b3ba6531
#
_entry.id   b2db34d995fbf88262ff9888b3ba6531
#
_cell.length_a   1.000
_cell.length_b   1.000
_cell.length_c   1.000
_cell.angle_alpha   90.00
_cell.angle_beta   90.00
_cell.angle_gamma   90.00
#
_symmetry.space_group_name_H-M   'P 1'
#
loop_
_entity.id
_entity.type
_entity.pdbx_description
1 polymer ?
#
loop_
_entity_poly.entity_id
_entity_poly.type
_entity_poly.pdbx_seq_one_letter_code
_entity_poly.pdbx_strand_id
1 'polypeptide(L)'
;MASILLVTNDFGPRAGGIESFVIGLLERIPVGEVVVYTSFQPDHESYDQKWLSDYQVRVIRDKSKVLLPTPRVIRELQALIRQNSITKVWFGAAAPLGVASRWLRKAGATRIVALTHGHEVWWSKIWPFSWAISEIGKQVDYLTYLGSFTKSALSPHIKDASKLIRVAPGIDTDHFSPSDSMSLRQRHGLGSRPTIVSVGRLVHRKGQDRLIEALPKVLESIPDAALVLVGEGPYRKHLDGLVNKYDLSGNVFFIGRINFAELPNYIGMGDVFAMPSRSRLFGLEVEGLGIVYLEASSCGLPVIGGSSGGAPDAVLDGETGYVVDGNDLTAISTQIVRLLSDAKLRKEMGERGRKWAIENWRWEIWSKEFNKSLDI
;
A
#
# COMPACT_ATOMS: atom_id res chain seq x y z
N MET A 1 -14.11 28.28 5.36
CA MET A 1 -14.43 27.80 3.99
C MET A 1 -13.31 26.88 3.58
N ALA A 2 -13.61 25.79 2.89
CA ALA A 2 -12.57 24.83 2.46
C ALA A 2 -11.54 25.50 1.55
N SER A 3 -10.27 25.36 1.88
CA SER A 3 -9.15 25.97 1.14
C SER A 3 -8.47 24.98 0.18
N ILE A 4 -8.80 23.68 0.31
CA ILE A 4 -8.16 22.57 -0.38
C ILE A 4 -9.16 21.82 -1.25
N LEU A 5 -8.76 21.48 -2.48
CA LEU A 5 -9.49 20.58 -3.38
C LEU A 5 -8.70 19.29 -3.56
N LEU A 6 -9.23 18.18 -3.07
CA LEU A 6 -8.75 16.84 -3.41
C LEU A 6 -9.40 16.38 -4.72
N VAL A 7 -8.60 16.01 -5.69
CA VAL A 7 -9.05 15.44 -6.97
C VAL A 7 -8.52 14.02 -7.11
N THR A 8 -9.40 13.02 -7.13
CA THR A 8 -8.97 11.61 -7.17
C THR A 8 -10.01 10.69 -7.82
N ASN A 9 -9.56 9.56 -8.34
CA ASN A 9 -10.41 8.40 -8.67
C ASN A 9 -10.55 7.42 -7.50
N ASP A 10 -9.66 7.56 -6.52
CA ASP A 10 -9.46 6.60 -5.45
C ASP A 10 -10.04 7.16 -4.15
N PHE A 11 -11.38 7.11 -4.09
CA PHE A 11 -12.16 7.53 -2.92
C PHE A 11 -13.35 6.59 -2.74
N GLY A 12 -13.53 6.03 -1.56
CA GLY A 12 -14.52 4.99 -1.27
C GLY A 12 -15.94 5.21 -1.86
N PRO A 13 -16.86 4.27 -1.68
CA PRO A 13 -16.83 3.15 -0.71
C PRO A 13 -15.97 1.94 -1.12
N ARG A 14 -15.48 1.88 -2.36
CA ARG A 14 -14.55 0.81 -2.76
C ARG A 14 -13.29 0.84 -1.89
N ALA A 15 -12.82 -0.35 -1.45
CA ALA A 15 -11.59 -0.49 -0.69
C ALA A 15 -10.40 -0.84 -1.60
N GLY A 16 -9.26 -0.19 -1.38
CA GLY A 16 -8.01 -0.46 -2.07
C GLY A 16 -6.83 0.24 -1.39
N GLY A 17 -5.60 -0.14 -1.76
CA GLY A 17 -4.41 0.42 -1.12
C GLY A 17 -4.21 1.92 -1.39
N ILE A 18 -4.59 2.41 -2.59
CA ILE A 18 -4.51 3.84 -2.93
C ILE A 18 -5.59 4.60 -2.15
N GLU A 19 -6.82 4.09 -2.16
CA GLU A 19 -7.93 4.66 -1.39
C GLU A 19 -7.57 4.79 0.08
N SER A 20 -7.04 3.75 0.70
CA SER A 20 -6.63 3.76 2.12
C SER A 20 -5.55 4.81 2.40
N PHE A 21 -4.61 4.99 1.48
CA PHE A 21 -3.57 6.01 1.62
C PHE A 21 -4.13 7.42 1.51
N VAL A 22 -4.96 7.69 0.51
CA VAL A 22 -5.62 9.00 0.33
C VAL A 22 -6.50 9.33 1.53
N ILE A 23 -7.31 8.38 2.00
CA ILE A 23 -8.17 8.51 3.17
C ILE A 23 -7.36 8.77 4.42
N GLY A 24 -6.31 7.99 4.66
CA GLY A 24 -5.47 8.15 5.85
C GLY A 24 -4.79 9.51 5.94
N LEU A 25 -4.43 10.14 4.81
CA LEU A 25 -3.97 11.52 4.79
C LEU A 25 -5.13 12.50 5.02
N LEU A 26 -6.28 12.29 4.40
CA LEU A 26 -7.45 13.17 4.49
C LEU A 26 -7.98 13.28 5.92
N GLU A 27 -8.03 12.17 6.66
CA GLU A 27 -8.43 12.13 8.08
C GLU A 27 -7.55 12.98 9.00
N ARG A 28 -6.35 13.35 8.54
CA ARG A 28 -5.33 14.10 9.29
C ARG A 28 -5.15 15.53 8.80
N ILE A 29 -6.03 15.98 7.91
CA ILE A 29 -6.17 17.41 7.56
C ILE A 29 -7.18 18.05 8.53
N PRO A 30 -7.04 19.33 8.88
CA PRO A 30 -8.01 20.02 9.73
C PRO A 30 -9.44 19.92 9.19
N VAL A 31 -10.39 19.68 10.08
CA VAL A 31 -11.82 19.48 9.74
C VAL A 31 -12.39 20.69 8.97
N GLY A 32 -13.13 20.44 7.91
CA GLY A 32 -13.78 21.46 7.09
C GLY A 32 -12.88 22.14 6.05
N GLU A 33 -11.60 21.80 5.98
CA GLU A 33 -10.65 22.42 5.03
C GLU A 33 -10.70 21.82 3.61
N VAL A 34 -11.34 20.67 3.41
CA VAL A 34 -11.25 19.92 2.14
C VAL A 34 -12.60 19.76 1.47
N VAL A 35 -12.61 20.00 0.16
CA VAL A 35 -13.64 19.51 -0.77
C VAL A 35 -13.04 18.40 -1.60
N VAL A 36 -13.76 17.29 -1.75
CA VAL A 36 -13.35 16.15 -2.59
C VAL A 36 -14.11 16.19 -3.90
N TYR A 37 -13.40 16.12 -5.02
CA TYR A 37 -13.96 15.85 -6.34
C TYR A 37 -13.49 14.49 -6.83
N THR A 38 -14.42 13.55 -7.02
CA THR A 38 -14.09 12.15 -7.30
C THR A 38 -15.02 11.54 -8.36
N SER A 39 -14.65 10.36 -8.87
CA SER A 39 -15.46 9.60 -9.81
C SER A 39 -16.74 9.03 -9.18
N PHE A 40 -17.71 8.69 -10.01
CA PHE A 40 -18.92 7.99 -9.57
C PHE A 40 -18.59 6.57 -9.10
N GLN A 41 -19.19 6.18 -7.98
CA GLN A 41 -19.23 4.79 -7.50
C GLN A 41 -20.65 4.47 -7.03
N PRO A 42 -21.14 3.24 -7.24
CA PRO A 42 -22.42 2.80 -6.66
C PRO A 42 -22.40 2.90 -5.12
N ASP A 43 -23.57 3.05 -4.51
CA ASP A 43 -23.78 3.02 -3.06
C ASP A 43 -22.92 4.02 -2.27
N HIS A 44 -22.61 5.17 -2.89
CA HIS A 44 -21.71 6.15 -2.30
C HIS A 44 -22.39 7.09 -1.30
N GLU A 45 -23.71 7.20 -1.30
CA GLU A 45 -24.45 8.26 -0.60
C GLU A 45 -24.21 8.20 0.92
N SER A 46 -24.33 7.04 1.53
CA SER A 46 -24.08 6.84 2.96
C SER A 46 -22.61 7.10 3.33
N TYR A 47 -21.70 6.73 2.45
CA TYR A 47 -20.28 6.97 2.61
C TYR A 47 -19.95 8.47 2.55
N ASP A 48 -20.49 9.20 1.58
CA ASP A 48 -20.27 10.62 1.43
C ASP A 48 -20.90 11.41 2.58
N GLN A 49 -22.10 10.98 3.06
CA GLN A 49 -22.75 11.56 4.23
C GLN A 49 -21.91 11.39 5.50
N LYS A 50 -21.25 10.25 5.69
CA LYS A 50 -20.34 10.03 6.80
C LYS A 50 -19.14 11.01 6.76
N TRP A 51 -18.55 11.24 5.59
CA TRP A 51 -17.47 12.22 5.46
C TRP A 51 -17.93 13.66 5.77
N LEU A 52 -19.17 13.98 5.40
CA LEU A 52 -19.74 15.28 5.72
C LEU A 52 -20.00 15.43 7.23
N SER A 53 -20.53 14.39 7.91
CA SER A 53 -20.84 14.44 9.35
C SER A 53 -19.58 14.45 10.21
N ASP A 54 -18.63 13.57 9.92
CA ASP A 54 -17.50 13.29 10.81
C ASP A 54 -16.35 14.28 10.60
N TYR A 55 -16.12 14.71 9.34
CA TYR A 55 -14.96 15.53 8.95
C TYR A 55 -15.33 16.86 8.30
N GLN A 56 -16.61 17.15 8.11
CA GLN A 56 -17.11 18.31 7.35
C GLN A 56 -16.52 18.37 5.93
N VAL A 57 -16.23 17.21 5.35
CA VAL A 57 -15.73 17.07 3.99
C VAL A 57 -16.90 16.93 3.02
N ARG A 58 -17.06 17.92 2.14
CA ARG A 58 -18.05 17.87 1.06
C ARG A 58 -17.48 17.05 -0.10
N VAL A 59 -18.16 15.94 -0.44
CA VAL A 59 -17.82 15.09 -1.58
C VAL A 59 -18.67 15.47 -2.79
N ILE A 60 -18.02 15.70 -3.92
CA ILE A 60 -18.66 16.00 -5.20
C ILE A 60 -18.30 14.85 -6.16
N ARG A 61 -19.31 14.08 -6.54
CA ARG A 61 -19.14 12.95 -7.47
C ARG A 61 -19.38 13.40 -8.91
N ASP A 62 -18.37 13.17 -9.75
CA ASP A 62 -18.55 13.29 -11.20
C ASP A 62 -19.45 12.16 -11.71
N LYS A 63 -20.15 12.37 -12.81
CA LYS A 63 -20.96 11.34 -13.46
C LYS A 63 -20.15 10.23 -14.13
N SER A 64 -18.87 10.44 -14.34
CA SER A 64 -17.96 9.47 -14.97
C SER A 64 -17.47 8.45 -13.95
N LYS A 65 -17.43 7.16 -14.34
CA LYS A 65 -16.86 6.07 -13.52
C LYS A 65 -15.34 6.20 -13.35
N VAL A 66 -14.67 6.93 -14.23
CA VAL A 66 -13.24 7.25 -14.16
C VAL A 66 -13.05 8.70 -14.58
N LEU A 67 -12.40 9.48 -13.72
CA LEU A 67 -12.00 10.85 -14.04
C LEU A 67 -10.77 10.82 -14.95
N LEU A 68 -10.90 11.57 -16.04
CA LEU A 68 -9.77 11.88 -16.93
C LEU A 68 -9.68 13.41 -17.07
N PRO A 69 -8.51 13.98 -17.38
CA PRO A 69 -8.32 15.42 -17.52
C PRO A 69 -8.92 15.96 -18.83
N THR A 70 -10.21 15.70 -19.05
CA THR A 70 -10.98 16.18 -20.20
C THR A 70 -11.31 17.68 -20.07
N PRO A 71 -11.59 18.39 -21.17
CA PRO A 71 -11.97 19.80 -21.11
C PRO A 71 -13.20 20.06 -20.22
N ARG A 72 -14.13 19.10 -20.11
CA ARG A 72 -15.30 19.19 -19.21
C ARG A 72 -14.86 19.15 -17.75
N VAL A 73 -14.11 18.09 -17.36
CA VAL A 73 -13.64 17.93 -15.98
C VAL A 73 -12.77 19.13 -15.56
N ILE A 74 -11.86 19.58 -16.44
CA ILE A 74 -11.03 20.76 -16.16
C ILE A 74 -11.89 22.00 -15.90
N ARG A 75 -12.93 22.25 -16.70
CA ARG A 75 -13.83 23.40 -16.48
C ARG A 75 -14.59 23.30 -15.15
N GLU A 76 -15.06 22.12 -14.79
CA GLU A 76 -15.73 21.89 -13.50
C GLU A 76 -14.78 22.14 -12.31
N LEU A 77 -13.55 21.62 -12.36
CA LEU A 77 -12.53 21.89 -11.35
C LEU A 77 -12.18 23.38 -11.25
N GLN A 78 -12.05 24.08 -12.38
CA GLN A 78 -11.83 25.52 -12.40
C GLN A 78 -13.00 26.30 -11.79
N ALA A 79 -14.24 25.88 -12.05
CA ALA A 79 -15.41 26.48 -11.44
C ALA A 79 -15.43 26.31 -9.92
N LEU A 80 -15.13 25.10 -9.44
CA LEU A 80 -15.02 24.82 -8.00
C LEU A 80 -13.95 25.67 -7.31
N ILE A 81 -12.77 25.82 -7.92
CA ILE A 81 -11.69 26.66 -7.41
C ILE A 81 -12.17 28.10 -7.25
N ARG A 82 -12.78 28.69 -8.28
CA ARG A 82 -13.24 30.09 -8.24
C ARG A 82 -14.40 30.30 -7.26
N GLN A 83 -15.40 29.42 -7.27
CA GLN A 83 -16.60 29.55 -6.45
C GLN A 83 -16.36 29.43 -4.97
N ASN A 84 -15.36 28.61 -4.59
CA ASN A 84 -15.04 28.35 -3.19
C ASN A 84 -13.73 29.02 -2.74
N SER A 85 -13.12 29.88 -3.57
CA SER A 85 -11.83 30.55 -3.29
C SER A 85 -10.71 29.55 -2.88
N ILE A 86 -10.70 28.38 -3.52
CA ILE A 86 -9.73 27.32 -3.24
C ILE A 86 -8.37 27.76 -3.76
N THR A 87 -7.34 27.63 -2.91
CA THR A 87 -5.96 28.00 -3.25
C THR A 87 -5.04 26.80 -3.35
N LYS A 88 -5.40 25.67 -2.73
CA LYS A 88 -4.58 24.46 -2.65
C LYS A 88 -5.26 23.31 -3.37
N VAL A 89 -4.53 22.58 -4.19
CA VAL A 89 -5.04 21.40 -4.91
C VAL A 89 -4.16 20.21 -4.58
N TRP A 90 -4.81 19.11 -4.29
CA TRP A 90 -4.18 17.83 -4.05
C TRP A 90 -4.73 16.79 -5.04
N PHE A 91 -3.85 16.23 -5.87
CA PHE A 91 -4.19 15.07 -6.68
C PHE A 91 -3.92 13.80 -5.89
N GLY A 92 -4.96 13.02 -5.60
CA GLY A 92 -4.85 11.73 -4.90
C GLY A 92 -4.04 10.69 -5.68
N ALA A 93 -3.96 10.83 -7.01
CA ALA A 93 -3.00 10.16 -7.87
C ALA A 93 -2.49 11.15 -8.93
N ALA A 94 -1.19 11.22 -9.12
CA ALA A 94 -0.56 12.19 -10.03
C ALA A 94 -1.00 11.98 -11.47
N ALA A 95 -1.00 10.75 -11.94
CA ALA A 95 -1.36 10.42 -13.31
C ALA A 95 -2.75 9.74 -13.36
N PRO A 96 -3.61 10.13 -14.31
CA PRO A 96 -3.43 11.15 -15.34
C PRO A 96 -3.89 12.57 -14.95
N LEU A 97 -4.56 12.72 -13.79
CA LEU A 97 -5.29 13.95 -13.42
C LEU A 97 -4.38 15.17 -13.23
N GLY A 98 -3.14 14.95 -12.77
CA GLY A 98 -2.16 16.01 -12.56
C GLY A 98 -1.80 16.81 -13.82
N VAL A 99 -2.07 16.29 -15.02
CA VAL A 99 -1.91 17.03 -16.28
C VAL A 99 -2.78 18.30 -16.28
N ALA A 100 -3.89 18.31 -15.52
CA ALA A 100 -4.78 19.47 -15.39
C ALA A 100 -4.14 20.65 -14.65
N SER A 101 -3.04 20.48 -13.92
CA SER A 101 -2.44 21.46 -13.01
C SER A 101 -2.30 22.85 -13.60
N ARG A 102 -1.82 22.97 -14.85
CA ARG A 102 -1.63 24.29 -15.52
C ARG A 102 -2.94 25.08 -15.65
N TRP A 103 -4.07 24.39 -15.85
CA TRP A 103 -5.37 25.06 -15.97
C TRP A 103 -5.95 25.43 -14.60
N LEU A 104 -5.65 24.60 -13.58
CA LEU A 104 -6.08 24.89 -12.20
C LEU A 104 -5.32 26.07 -11.62
N ARG A 105 -4.03 26.24 -11.97
CA ARG A 105 -3.28 27.45 -11.62
C ARG A 105 -3.90 28.72 -12.22
N LYS A 106 -4.36 28.65 -13.47
CA LYS A 106 -5.08 29.79 -14.12
C LYS A 106 -6.42 30.09 -13.45
N ALA A 107 -6.98 29.16 -12.69
CA ALA A 107 -8.23 29.36 -11.94
C ALA A 107 -8.03 29.93 -10.53
N GLY A 108 -6.78 29.97 -10.02
CA GLY A 108 -6.44 30.53 -8.71
C GLY A 108 -5.68 29.59 -7.79
N ALA A 109 -5.40 28.34 -8.20
CA ALA A 109 -4.60 27.43 -7.38
C ALA A 109 -3.15 27.92 -7.27
N THR A 110 -2.70 28.21 -6.06
CA THR A 110 -1.34 28.67 -5.74
C THR A 110 -0.41 27.56 -5.29
N ARG A 111 -0.98 26.48 -4.70
CA ARG A 111 -0.25 25.28 -4.24
C ARG A 111 -0.87 24.03 -4.86
N ILE A 112 -0.04 23.20 -5.49
CA ILE A 112 -0.48 21.94 -6.10
C ILE A 112 0.45 20.81 -5.70
N VAL A 113 -0.09 19.77 -5.05
CA VAL A 113 0.64 18.56 -4.66
C VAL A 113 0.03 17.35 -5.36
N ALA A 114 0.85 16.43 -5.84
CA ALA A 114 0.38 15.21 -6.49
C ALA A 114 1.04 13.97 -5.89
N LEU A 115 0.21 12.98 -5.48
CA LEU A 115 0.71 11.73 -4.95
C LEU A 115 1.08 10.74 -6.05
N THR A 116 2.11 9.91 -5.80
CA THR A 116 2.38 8.73 -6.61
C THR A 116 2.28 7.46 -5.76
N HIS A 117 1.90 6.35 -6.40
CA HIS A 117 1.58 5.09 -5.72
C HIS A 117 2.39 3.89 -6.24
N GLY A 118 3.37 4.16 -7.11
CA GLY A 118 4.22 3.13 -7.73
C GLY A 118 3.73 2.68 -9.11
N HIS A 119 2.45 2.83 -9.47
CA HIS A 119 2.01 2.56 -10.84
C HIS A 119 2.56 3.57 -11.85
N GLU A 120 2.94 4.77 -11.42
CA GLU A 120 3.60 5.77 -12.26
C GLU A 120 4.98 5.33 -12.74
N VAL A 121 5.56 4.29 -12.14
CA VAL A 121 6.84 3.72 -12.58
C VAL A 121 6.76 3.18 -14.01
N TRP A 122 5.66 2.51 -14.38
CA TRP A 122 5.51 2.07 -15.78
C TRP A 122 5.21 3.25 -16.71
N TRP A 123 4.49 4.29 -16.22
CA TRP A 123 4.30 5.54 -16.97
C TRP A 123 5.62 6.19 -17.31
N SER A 124 6.56 6.21 -16.38
CA SER A 124 7.88 6.81 -16.61
C SER A 124 8.70 6.11 -17.72
N LYS A 125 8.39 4.86 -18.04
CA LYS A 125 9.13 4.02 -19.01
C LYS A 125 8.59 4.08 -20.44
N ILE A 126 7.36 4.54 -20.65
CA ILE A 126 6.66 4.41 -21.93
C ILE A 126 6.17 5.78 -22.42
N TRP A 127 6.59 6.18 -23.60
CA TRP A 127 6.01 7.34 -24.28
C TRP A 127 4.59 7.00 -24.82
N PRO A 128 3.57 7.88 -24.72
CA PRO A 128 3.61 9.29 -24.26
C PRO A 128 3.43 9.51 -22.75
N PHE A 129 3.33 8.46 -21.96
CA PHE A 129 3.08 8.55 -20.50
C PHE A 129 4.23 9.21 -19.76
N SER A 130 5.48 8.94 -20.17
CA SER A 130 6.66 9.58 -19.58
C SER A 130 6.68 11.10 -19.82
N TRP A 131 6.20 11.55 -20.98
CA TRP A 131 5.99 12.97 -21.24
C TRP A 131 4.95 13.56 -20.28
N ALA A 132 3.83 12.85 -20.03
CA ALA A 132 2.80 13.30 -19.10
C ALA A 132 3.36 13.47 -17.67
N ILE A 133 4.20 12.53 -17.18
CA ILE A 133 4.89 12.68 -15.88
C ILE A 133 5.77 13.93 -15.86
N SER A 134 6.52 14.19 -16.94
CA SER A 134 7.35 15.39 -17.04
C SER A 134 6.52 16.68 -17.04
N GLU A 135 5.37 16.70 -17.72
CA GLU A 135 4.46 17.85 -17.71
C GLU A 135 3.83 18.07 -16.33
N ILE A 136 3.42 17.00 -15.63
CA ILE A 136 2.93 17.09 -14.26
C ILE A 136 4.02 17.71 -13.37
N GLY A 137 5.24 17.18 -13.41
CA GLY A 137 6.36 17.66 -12.59
C GLY A 137 6.73 19.13 -12.81
N LYS A 138 6.54 19.67 -14.03
CA LYS A 138 6.72 21.09 -14.29
C LYS A 138 5.71 21.97 -13.56
N GLN A 139 4.47 21.50 -13.45
CA GLN A 139 3.31 22.30 -13.03
C GLN A 139 2.97 22.18 -11.55
N VAL A 140 3.31 21.05 -10.89
CA VAL A 140 3.08 20.86 -9.45
C VAL A 140 4.17 21.53 -8.62
N ASP A 141 3.89 21.89 -7.39
CA ASP A 141 4.90 22.35 -6.43
C ASP A 141 5.64 21.16 -5.85
N TYR A 142 4.88 20.07 -5.56
CA TYR A 142 5.46 18.81 -5.08
C TYR A 142 4.83 17.60 -5.77
N LEU A 143 5.70 16.67 -6.15
CA LEU A 143 5.35 15.31 -6.57
C LEU A 143 5.90 14.35 -5.51
N THR A 144 5.02 13.52 -4.93
CA THR A 144 5.48 12.62 -3.88
C THR A 144 6.05 11.33 -4.45
N TYR A 145 6.85 10.63 -3.65
CA TYR A 145 7.28 9.26 -3.92
C TYR A 145 7.22 8.42 -2.64
N LEU A 146 6.99 7.10 -2.78
CA LEU A 146 6.83 6.19 -1.64
C LEU A 146 8.19 5.81 -1.03
N GLY A 147 9.17 5.49 -1.86
CA GLY A 147 10.47 5.00 -1.45
C GLY A 147 11.52 5.14 -2.55
N SER A 148 12.69 4.54 -2.35
CA SER A 148 13.86 4.66 -3.23
C SER A 148 13.57 4.22 -4.66
N PHE A 149 12.80 3.14 -4.84
CA PHE A 149 12.41 2.63 -6.14
C PHE A 149 11.57 3.62 -6.94
N THR A 150 10.52 4.18 -6.35
CA THR A 150 9.65 5.16 -7.02
C THR A 150 10.40 6.47 -7.27
N LYS A 151 11.24 6.92 -6.33
CA LYS A 151 12.10 8.08 -6.52
C LYS A 151 13.01 7.92 -7.74
N SER A 152 13.71 6.78 -7.85
CA SER A 152 14.63 6.51 -8.95
C SER A 152 13.94 6.51 -10.32
N ALA A 153 12.70 6.00 -10.39
CA ALA A 153 11.92 5.98 -11.61
C ALA A 153 11.41 7.37 -12.03
N LEU A 154 11.07 8.22 -11.07
CA LEU A 154 10.51 9.56 -11.35
C LEU A 154 11.58 10.63 -11.58
N SER A 155 12.73 10.53 -10.89
CA SER A 155 13.80 11.56 -10.94
C SER A 155 14.24 11.97 -12.35
N PRO A 156 14.37 11.07 -13.36
CA PRO A 156 14.76 11.47 -14.71
C PRO A 156 13.75 12.41 -15.41
N HIS A 157 12.50 12.41 -14.93
CA HIS A 157 11.40 13.18 -15.52
C HIS A 157 11.14 14.51 -14.80
N ILE A 158 11.76 14.73 -13.65
CA ILE A 158 11.54 15.92 -12.81
C ILE A 158 12.81 16.76 -12.80
N LYS A 159 12.79 17.89 -13.52
CA LYS A 159 13.96 18.76 -13.67
C LYS A 159 14.44 19.36 -12.35
N ASP A 160 13.53 19.71 -11.48
CA ASP A 160 13.81 20.27 -10.16
C ASP A 160 13.61 19.20 -9.09
N ALA A 161 14.71 18.63 -8.63
CA ALA A 161 14.71 17.55 -7.65
C ALA A 161 14.11 17.97 -6.28
N SER A 162 14.07 19.28 -5.97
CA SER A 162 13.45 19.78 -4.72
C SER A 162 11.95 19.60 -4.68
N LYS A 163 11.32 19.38 -5.82
CA LYS A 163 9.89 19.07 -5.93
C LYS A 163 9.54 17.62 -5.59
N LEU A 164 10.54 16.73 -5.54
CA LEU A 164 10.33 15.32 -5.16
C LEU A 164 10.43 15.19 -3.64
N ILE A 165 9.32 14.91 -2.99
CA ILE A 165 9.24 14.71 -1.54
C ILE A 165 8.79 13.30 -1.23
N ARG A 166 9.31 12.71 -0.14
CA ARG A 166 8.86 11.41 0.31
C ARG A 166 7.58 11.56 1.14
N VAL A 167 6.51 10.92 0.70
CA VAL A 167 5.29 10.74 1.49
C VAL A 167 4.79 9.32 1.23
N ALA A 168 4.70 8.53 2.26
CA ALA A 168 4.30 7.14 2.20
C ALA A 168 3.05 6.89 3.07
N PRO A 169 2.31 5.80 2.85
CA PRO A 169 1.22 5.42 3.75
C PRO A 169 1.78 5.13 5.13
N GLY A 170 1.12 5.67 6.16
CA GLY A 170 1.45 5.39 7.55
C GLY A 170 0.84 4.08 8.03
N ILE A 171 1.34 3.60 9.17
CA ILE A 171 0.79 2.46 9.91
C ILE A 171 0.13 2.97 11.19
N ASP A 172 -1.05 2.45 11.48
CA ASP A 172 -1.64 2.53 12.81
C ASP A 172 -0.98 1.47 13.70
N THR A 173 0.08 1.86 14.41
CA THR A 173 0.88 0.95 15.23
C THR A 173 0.22 0.57 16.54
N ASP A 174 -0.90 1.21 16.89
CA ASP A 174 -1.72 0.86 18.04
C ASP A 174 -2.73 -0.23 17.62
N HIS A 175 -3.32 -0.13 16.45
CA HIS A 175 -4.14 -1.16 15.83
C HIS A 175 -3.29 -2.40 15.46
N PHE A 176 -2.20 -2.20 14.71
CA PHE A 176 -1.23 -3.26 14.40
C PHE A 176 -0.22 -3.41 15.53
N SER A 177 -0.56 -4.20 16.52
CA SER A 177 0.27 -4.48 17.69
C SER A 177 0.31 -5.97 17.98
N PRO A 178 1.34 -6.46 18.70
CA PRO A 178 1.38 -7.85 19.13
C PRO A 178 0.12 -8.22 19.90
N SER A 179 -0.52 -9.33 19.53
CA SER A 179 -1.75 -9.82 20.16
C SER A 179 -1.63 -11.30 20.51
N ASP A 180 -2.37 -11.74 21.53
CA ASP A 180 -2.52 -13.17 21.80
C ASP A 180 -3.49 -13.78 20.79
N SER A 181 -2.95 -14.50 19.83
CA SER A 181 -3.71 -15.19 18.79
C SER A 181 -3.90 -16.68 19.05
N MET A 182 -3.65 -17.17 20.27
CA MET A 182 -3.70 -18.60 20.59
C MET A 182 -5.09 -19.20 20.36
N SER A 183 -6.15 -18.52 20.77
CA SER A 183 -7.54 -18.97 20.53
C SER A 183 -7.86 -19.05 19.02
N LEU A 184 -7.35 -18.12 18.24
CA LEU A 184 -7.52 -18.09 16.79
C LEU A 184 -6.71 -19.21 16.12
N ARG A 185 -5.50 -19.47 16.58
CA ARG A 185 -4.66 -20.61 16.15
C ARG A 185 -5.37 -21.95 16.40
N GLN A 186 -5.96 -22.13 17.58
CA GLN A 186 -6.74 -23.33 17.91
C GLN A 186 -7.96 -23.51 17.00
N ARG A 187 -8.71 -22.44 16.73
CA ARG A 187 -9.88 -22.45 15.83
C ARG A 187 -9.52 -22.92 14.42
N HIS A 188 -8.32 -22.57 13.94
CA HIS A 188 -7.82 -22.96 12.63
C HIS A 188 -6.98 -24.26 12.64
N GLY A 189 -6.93 -25.00 13.75
CA GLY A 189 -6.20 -26.26 13.85
C GLY A 189 -4.68 -26.11 13.82
N LEU A 190 -4.15 -24.92 14.09
CA LEU A 190 -2.72 -24.64 14.06
C LEU A 190 -2.03 -25.05 15.38
N GLY A 191 -2.71 -24.89 16.52
CA GLY A 191 -2.11 -25.17 17.83
C GLY A 191 -0.77 -24.44 18.03
N SER A 192 0.26 -25.22 18.39
CA SER A 192 1.63 -24.73 18.58
C SER A 192 2.54 -24.89 17.35
N ARG A 193 2.01 -25.28 16.19
CA ARG A 193 2.78 -25.50 14.97
C ARG A 193 3.54 -24.25 14.54
N PRO A 194 4.82 -24.33 14.14
CA PRO A 194 5.54 -23.21 13.54
C PRO A 194 4.78 -22.69 12.31
N THR A 195 4.42 -21.40 12.31
CA THR A 195 3.45 -20.88 11.35
C THR A 195 4.04 -19.72 10.55
N ILE A 196 3.95 -19.85 9.22
CA ILE A 196 4.21 -18.77 8.26
C ILE A 196 2.86 -18.13 7.92
N VAL A 197 2.74 -16.82 8.06
CA VAL A 197 1.54 -16.08 7.63
C VAL A 197 1.84 -15.21 6.41
N SER A 198 0.92 -15.18 5.45
CA SER A 198 0.98 -14.30 4.29
C SER A 198 -0.37 -13.62 4.10
N VAL A 199 -0.39 -12.31 4.05
CA VAL A 199 -1.61 -11.51 3.93
C VAL A 199 -1.59 -10.72 2.64
N GLY A 200 -2.68 -10.78 1.88
CA GLY A 200 -2.87 -9.95 0.71
C GLY A 200 -3.76 -10.58 -0.36
N ARG A 201 -4.05 -9.80 -1.39
CA ARG A 201 -4.81 -10.29 -2.53
C ARG A 201 -4.09 -11.47 -3.18
N LEU A 202 -4.81 -12.55 -3.45
CA LEU A 202 -4.26 -13.74 -4.11
C LEU A 202 -4.06 -13.45 -5.61
N VAL A 203 -2.86 -12.99 -5.94
CA VAL A 203 -2.41 -12.66 -7.31
C VAL A 203 -0.96 -13.05 -7.49
N HIS A 204 -0.56 -13.38 -8.70
CA HIS A 204 0.76 -13.90 -9.05
C HIS A 204 1.94 -13.09 -8.46
N ARG A 205 1.88 -11.74 -8.50
CA ARG A 205 3.01 -10.89 -8.04
C ARG A 205 3.28 -10.96 -6.54
N LYS A 206 2.31 -11.43 -5.73
CA LYS A 206 2.43 -11.51 -4.26
C LYS A 206 3.23 -12.74 -3.78
N GLY A 207 3.47 -13.73 -4.64
CA GLY A 207 4.38 -14.84 -4.37
C GLY A 207 3.81 -15.92 -3.45
N GLN A 208 2.47 -15.99 -3.23
CA GLN A 208 1.88 -17.07 -2.43
C GLN A 208 2.13 -18.46 -3.04
N ASP A 209 2.18 -18.56 -4.36
CA ASP A 209 2.58 -19.76 -5.08
C ASP A 209 4.02 -20.18 -4.76
N ARG A 210 4.93 -19.22 -4.63
CA ARG A 210 6.32 -19.49 -4.27
C ARG A 210 6.48 -19.98 -2.83
N LEU A 211 5.62 -19.51 -1.92
CA LEU A 211 5.58 -20.03 -0.55
C LEU A 211 5.12 -21.50 -0.54
N ILE A 212 4.08 -21.84 -1.33
CA ILE A 212 3.61 -23.23 -1.46
C ILE A 212 4.68 -24.12 -2.09
N GLU A 213 5.34 -23.66 -3.16
CA GLU A 213 6.42 -24.41 -3.84
C GLU A 213 7.68 -24.57 -2.97
N ALA A 214 7.99 -23.63 -2.09
CA ALA A 214 9.10 -23.70 -1.16
C ALA A 214 8.79 -24.55 0.08
N LEU A 215 7.50 -24.75 0.42
CA LEU A 215 7.10 -25.42 1.66
C LEU A 215 7.59 -26.86 1.79
N PRO A 216 7.64 -27.72 0.73
CA PRO A 216 8.22 -29.06 0.87
C PRO A 216 9.64 -29.04 1.42
N LYS A 217 10.47 -28.07 0.98
CA LYS A 217 11.85 -27.92 1.49
C LYS A 217 11.89 -27.45 2.95
N VAL A 218 10.92 -26.62 3.35
CA VAL A 218 10.78 -26.20 4.76
C VAL A 218 10.41 -27.42 5.63
N LEU A 219 9.49 -28.27 5.15
CA LEU A 219 9.01 -29.47 5.87
C LEU A 219 10.10 -30.53 6.09
N GLU A 220 11.13 -30.58 5.25
CA GLU A 220 12.30 -31.45 5.51
C GLU A 220 12.99 -31.11 6.84
N SER A 221 13.00 -29.84 7.25
CA SER A 221 13.64 -29.36 8.48
C SER A 221 12.64 -29.13 9.61
N ILE A 222 11.41 -28.76 9.28
CA ILE A 222 10.34 -28.42 10.23
C ILE A 222 9.04 -29.11 9.78
N PRO A 223 8.89 -30.42 10.09
CA PRO A 223 7.80 -31.25 9.57
C PRO A 223 6.39 -30.73 9.87
N ASP A 224 6.22 -30.03 11.00
CA ASP A 224 4.91 -29.50 11.44
C ASP A 224 4.67 -28.06 10.95
N ALA A 225 5.51 -27.48 10.12
CA ALA A 225 5.32 -26.10 9.65
C ALA A 225 3.96 -25.93 8.95
N ALA A 226 3.31 -24.80 9.21
CA ALA A 226 2.06 -24.43 8.61
C ALA A 226 2.20 -23.12 7.81
N LEU A 227 1.52 -23.02 6.67
CA LEU A 227 1.40 -21.81 5.87
C LEU A 227 -0.05 -21.32 5.89
N VAL A 228 -0.27 -20.13 6.43
CA VAL A 228 -1.58 -19.47 6.49
C VAL A 228 -1.66 -18.36 5.44
N LEU A 229 -2.60 -18.48 4.53
CA LEU A 229 -2.85 -17.53 3.45
C LEU A 229 -4.15 -16.77 3.72
N VAL A 230 -4.02 -15.48 4.05
CA VAL A 230 -5.13 -14.58 4.36
C VAL A 230 -5.40 -13.67 3.16
N GLY A 231 -6.60 -13.74 2.63
CA GLY A 231 -7.06 -12.94 1.51
C GLY A 231 -7.74 -13.75 0.41
N GLU A 232 -8.22 -13.04 -0.59
CA GLU A 232 -8.91 -13.58 -1.75
C GLU A 232 -8.33 -13.04 -3.05
N GLY A 233 -8.59 -13.73 -4.16
CA GLY A 233 -8.19 -13.24 -5.47
C GLY A 233 -8.27 -14.30 -6.58
N PRO A 234 -8.12 -13.86 -7.82
CA PRO A 234 -8.28 -14.74 -9.00
C PRO A 234 -7.25 -15.87 -9.06
N TYR A 235 -6.16 -15.78 -8.30
CA TYR A 235 -5.10 -16.79 -8.30
C TYR A 235 -5.39 -17.99 -7.39
N ARG A 236 -6.51 -17.96 -6.62
CA ARG A 236 -6.89 -19.00 -5.65
C ARG A 236 -6.89 -20.41 -6.27
N LYS A 237 -7.56 -20.60 -7.40
CA LYS A 237 -7.63 -21.92 -8.07
C LYS A 237 -6.25 -22.47 -8.43
N HIS A 238 -5.33 -21.61 -8.83
CA HIS A 238 -3.94 -22.02 -9.14
C HIS A 238 -3.22 -22.48 -7.86
N LEU A 239 -3.40 -21.76 -6.75
CA LEU A 239 -2.81 -22.11 -5.45
C LEU A 239 -3.35 -23.44 -4.93
N ASP A 240 -4.67 -23.70 -5.06
CA ASP A 240 -5.28 -25.00 -4.72
C ASP A 240 -4.65 -26.14 -5.53
N GLY A 241 -4.39 -25.90 -6.82
CA GLY A 241 -3.69 -26.86 -7.69
C GLY A 241 -2.27 -27.18 -7.23
N LEU A 242 -1.53 -26.17 -6.72
CA LEU A 242 -0.18 -26.39 -6.17
C LEU A 242 -0.22 -27.15 -4.84
N VAL A 243 -1.17 -26.85 -3.96
CA VAL A 243 -1.38 -27.59 -2.70
C VAL A 243 -1.60 -29.08 -2.98
N ASN A 244 -2.47 -29.40 -3.95
CA ASN A 244 -2.72 -30.78 -4.35
C ASN A 244 -1.49 -31.43 -5.00
N LYS A 245 -0.79 -30.71 -5.88
CA LYS A 245 0.42 -31.22 -6.57
C LYS A 245 1.52 -31.64 -5.59
N TYR A 246 1.70 -30.91 -4.50
CA TYR A 246 2.75 -31.15 -3.51
C TYR A 246 2.22 -31.89 -2.27
N ASP A 247 0.98 -32.34 -2.23
CA ASP A 247 0.33 -33.02 -1.10
C ASP A 247 0.42 -32.23 0.21
N LEU A 248 0.11 -30.95 0.16
CA LEU A 248 0.24 -29.99 1.28
C LEU A 248 -1.07 -29.64 1.96
N SER A 249 -2.14 -30.44 1.77
CA SER A 249 -3.48 -30.17 2.31
C SER A 249 -3.50 -30.07 3.85
N GLY A 250 -2.60 -30.74 4.53
CA GLY A 250 -2.43 -30.65 6.00
C GLY A 250 -1.56 -29.49 6.48
N ASN A 251 -0.92 -28.73 5.58
CA ASN A 251 0.05 -27.69 5.93
C ASN A 251 -0.33 -26.30 5.42
N VAL A 252 -1.20 -26.17 4.41
CA VAL A 252 -1.62 -24.89 3.85
C VAL A 252 -3.07 -24.59 4.21
N PHE A 253 -3.28 -23.43 4.84
CA PHE A 253 -4.57 -22.99 5.35
C PHE A 253 -5.00 -21.70 4.64
N PHE A 254 -6.10 -21.77 3.91
CA PHE A 254 -6.69 -20.59 3.27
C PHE A 254 -7.79 -20.01 4.15
N ILE A 255 -7.61 -18.81 4.61
CA ILE A 255 -8.56 -18.14 5.51
C ILE A 255 -9.66 -17.39 4.73
N GLY A 256 -9.35 -16.91 3.52
CA GLY A 256 -10.25 -16.01 2.80
C GLY A 256 -10.08 -14.55 3.24
N ARG A 257 -11.06 -13.72 2.84
CA ARG A 257 -11.08 -12.29 3.20
C ARG A 257 -11.53 -12.10 4.63
N ILE A 258 -10.83 -11.26 5.36
CA ILE A 258 -11.17 -10.87 6.75
C ILE A 258 -11.41 -9.36 6.83
N ASN A 259 -12.04 -8.92 7.91
CA ASN A 259 -12.24 -7.51 8.21
C ASN A 259 -10.93 -6.87 8.66
N PHE A 260 -10.75 -5.58 8.34
CA PHE A 260 -9.56 -4.82 8.73
C PHE A 260 -9.34 -4.84 10.26
N ALA A 261 -10.42 -4.74 11.04
CA ALA A 261 -10.34 -4.75 12.50
C ALA A 261 -9.74 -6.06 13.08
N GLU A 262 -9.88 -7.19 12.39
CA GLU A 262 -9.36 -8.49 12.82
C GLU A 262 -7.97 -8.80 12.26
N LEU A 263 -7.51 -8.00 11.28
CA LEU A 263 -6.27 -8.26 10.55
C LEU A 263 -5.04 -8.42 11.45
N PRO A 264 -4.82 -7.62 12.50
CA PRO A 264 -3.70 -7.80 13.42
C PRO A 264 -3.68 -9.18 14.09
N ASN A 265 -4.85 -9.72 14.46
CA ASN A 265 -4.97 -11.04 15.09
C ASN A 265 -4.57 -12.16 14.11
N TYR A 266 -4.96 -12.03 12.84
CA TYR A 266 -4.59 -13.01 11.82
C TYR A 266 -3.11 -12.91 11.45
N ILE A 267 -2.51 -11.73 11.45
CA ILE A 267 -1.06 -11.56 11.34
C ILE A 267 -0.38 -12.22 12.54
N GLY A 268 -0.86 -11.95 13.76
CA GLY A 268 -0.34 -12.48 15.01
C GLY A 268 -0.42 -14.01 15.15
N MET A 269 -1.18 -14.72 14.29
CA MET A 269 -1.10 -16.18 14.22
C MET A 269 0.25 -16.70 13.73
N GLY A 270 1.00 -15.87 13.00
CA GLY A 270 2.29 -16.26 12.44
C GLY A 270 3.43 -16.18 13.46
N ASP A 271 4.44 -16.99 13.24
CA ASP A 271 5.77 -16.84 13.80
C ASP A 271 6.69 -16.01 12.89
N VAL A 272 6.40 -16.07 11.58
CA VAL A 272 7.09 -15.34 10.51
C VAL A 272 6.05 -14.83 9.51
N PHE A 273 6.18 -13.59 9.10
CA PHE A 273 5.42 -13.07 7.95
C PHE A 273 6.22 -13.27 6.67
N ALA A 274 5.61 -13.83 5.62
CA ALA A 274 6.28 -14.00 4.34
C ALA A 274 5.38 -13.62 3.16
N MET A 275 5.90 -12.75 2.28
CA MET A 275 5.29 -12.43 1.01
C MET A 275 6.40 -12.14 -0.02
N PRO A 276 7.00 -13.18 -0.64
CA PRO A 276 8.10 -13.03 -1.58
C PRO A 276 7.59 -12.45 -2.91
N SER A 277 7.24 -11.16 -2.89
CA SER A 277 6.70 -10.46 -4.04
C SER A 277 7.71 -10.41 -5.18
N ARG A 278 7.20 -10.48 -6.42
CA ARG A 278 8.04 -10.48 -7.63
C ARG A 278 7.47 -9.55 -8.71
N SER A 279 8.36 -9.00 -9.50
CA SER A 279 7.99 -8.15 -10.64
C SER A 279 7.49 -9.00 -11.81
N ARG A 280 6.55 -8.46 -12.59
CA ARG A 280 6.01 -9.07 -13.80
C ARG A 280 6.08 -8.10 -14.98
N LEU A 281 5.83 -8.63 -16.18
CA LEU A 281 5.76 -7.84 -17.40
C LEU A 281 6.97 -6.90 -17.56
N PHE A 282 8.18 -7.46 -17.42
CA PHE A 282 9.44 -6.70 -17.51
C PHE A 282 9.53 -5.51 -16.54
N GLY A 283 8.94 -5.66 -15.34
CA GLY A 283 8.94 -4.62 -14.33
C GLY A 283 7.90 -3.51 -14.52
N LEU A 284 6.86 -3.77 -15.32
CA LEU A 284 5.69 -2.89 -15.42
C LEU A 284 4.69 -3.13 -14.28
N GLU A 285 4.60 -4.37 -13.79
CA GLU A 285 3.81 -4.72 -12.61
C GLU A 285 4.74 -5.07 -11.45
N VAL A 286 4.77 -4.21 -10.45
CA VAL A 286 5.66 -4.29 -9.28
C VAL A 286 4.88 -4.11 -7.98
N GLU A 287 5.51 -4.45 -6.85
CA GLU A 287 5.00 -4.03 -5.54
C GLU A 287 5.34 -2.55 -5.31
N GLY A 288 4.34 -1.71 -4.99
CA GLY A 288 4.55 -0.27 -4.81
C GLY A 288 5.39 0.05 -3.57
N LEU A 289 5.02 -0.53 -2.44
CA LEU A 289 5.73 -0.45 -1.15
C LEU A 289 5.57 -1.75 -0.36
N GLY A 290 4.37 -2.34 -0.36
CA GLY A 290 4.05 -3.50 0.46
C GLY A 290 3.77 -3.13 1.91
N ILE A 291 2.78 -2.28 2.14
CA ILE A 291 2.37 -1.81 3.47
C ILE A 291 2.19 -2.96 4.48
N VAL A 292 1.76 -4.13 4.01
CA VAL A 292 1.55 -5.31 4.84
C VAL A 292 2.84 -5.83 5.51
N TYR A 293 4.01 -5.57 4.96
CA TYR A 293 5.28 -5.86 5.63
C TYR A 293 5.45 -5.02 6.89
N LEU A 294 5.07 -3.75 6.80
CA LEU A 294 5.13 -2.82 7.93
C LEU A 294 4.05 -3.13 8.97
N GLU A 295 2.86 -3.56 8.53
CA GLU A 295 1.80 -4.06 9.40
C GLU A 295 2.27 -5.28 10.19
N ALA A 296 2.93 -6.24 9.53
CA ALA A 296 3.50 -7.42 10.16
C ALA A 296 4.65 -7.07 11.11
N SER A 297 5.56 -6.18 10.70
CA SER A 297 6.61 -5.66 11.58
C SER A 297 6.03 -4.96 12.80
N SER A 298 4.97 -4.19 12.63
CA SER A 298 4.26 -3.53 13.73
C SER A 298 3.61 -4.53 14.70
N CYS A 299 3.15 -5.68 14.20
CA CYS A 299 2.69 -6.80 15.03
C CYS A 299 3.84 -7.59 15.69
N GLY A 300 5.10 -7.20 15.49
CA GLY A 300 6.26 -7.84 16.10
C GLY A 300 6.76 -9.09 15.39
N LEU A 301 6.40 -9.30 14.12
CA LEU A 301 6.86 -10.44 13.34
C LEU A 301 8.09 -10.07 12.49
N PRO A 302 9.10 -10.95 12.39
CA PRO A 302 10.11 -10.82 11.35
C PRO A 302 9.49 -11.05 9.98
N VAL A 303 9.97 -10.33 8.98
CA VAL A 303 9.38 -10.28 7.65
C VAL A 303 10.30 -10.88 6.60
N ILE A 304 9.77 -11.75 5.73
CA ILE A 304 10.43 -12.17 4.49
C ILE A 304 9.71 -11.47 3.33
N GLY A 305 10.33 -10.43 2.80
CA GLY A 305 9.83 -9.65 1.67
C GLY A 305 10.49 -10.05 0.36
N GLY A 306 9.80 -9.80 -0.75
CA GLY A 306 10.41 -9.97 -2.08
C GLY A 306 11.17 -8.74 -2.54
N SER A 307 12.07 -8.88 -3.52
CA SER A 307 12.85 -7.79 -4.11
C SER A 307 12.09 -6.98 -5.17
N SER A 308 10.76 -7.12 -5.25
CA SER A 308 9.94 -6.45 -6.26
C SER A 308 9.68 -4.99 -5.94
N GLY A 309 10.05 -4.10 -6.84
CA GLY A 309 9.69 -2.69 -6.78
C GLY A 309 10.12 -1.99 -5.50
N GLY A 310 9.16 -1.39 -4.79
CA GLY A 310 9.39 -0.72 -3.51
C GLY A 310 9.31 -1.63 -2.28
N ALA A 311 9.11 -2.94 -2.42
CA ALA A 311 9.04 -3.86 -1.29
C ALA A 311 10.30 -3.83 -0.39
N PRO A 312 11.54 -3.70 -0.93
CA PRO A 312 12.73 -3.54 -0.10
C PRO A 312 12.75 -2.29 0.78
N ASP A 313 12.01 -1.24 0.43
CA ASP A 313 11.90 -0.04 1.26
C ASP A 313 11.10 -0.27 2.56
N ALA A 314 10.36 -1.39 2.63
CA ALA A 314 9.52 -1.77 3.76
C ALA A 314 10.14 -2.87 4.65
N VAL A 315 11.40 -3.26 4.41
CA VAL A 315 12.13 -4.28 5.19
C VAL A 315 13.59 -3.86 5.31
N LEU A 316 14.12 -3.75 6.51
CA LEU A 316 15.57 -3.58 6.73
C LEU A 316 16.22 -4.97 6.67
N ASP A 317 16.87 -5.27 5.54
CA ASP A 317 17.46 -6.58 5.28
C ASP A 317 18.51 -6.97 6.33
N GLY A 318 18.33 -8.17 6.93
CA GLY A 318 19.17 -8.65 8.03
C GLY A 318 18.85 -8.05 9.41
N GLU A 319 18.00 -7.00 9.50
CA GLU A 319 17.68 -6.33 10.76
C GLU A 319 16.23 -6.56 11.21
N THR A 320 15.26 -6.29 10.36
CA THR A 320 13.82 -6.47 10.66
C THR A 320 13.23 -7.66 9.92
N GLY A 321 14.00 -8.27 9.03
CA GLY A 321 13.59 -9.37 8.19
C GLY A 321 14.63 -9.66 7.11
N TYR A 322 14.19 -10.33 6.05
CA TYR A 322 15.05 -10.65 4.89
C TYR A 322 14.36 -10.24 3.60
N VAL A 323 15.14 -9.69 2.66
CA VAL A 323 14.71 -9.42 1.29
C VAL A 323 15.25 -10.53 0.40
N VAL A 324 14.34 -11.23 -0.28
CA VAL A 324 14.70 -12.36 -1.16
C VAL A 324 14.23 -12.12 -2.60
N ASP A 325 14.89 -12.73 -3.58
CA ASP A 325 14.28 -12.85 -4.91
C ASP A 325 13.04 -13.75 -4.80
N GLY A 326 11.87 -13.21 -5.12
CA GLY A 326 10.61 -13.94 -5.10
C GLY A 326 10.53 -15.11 -6.08
N ASN A 327 11.54 -15.32 -6.94
CA ASN A 327 11.68 -16.47 -7.82
C ASN A 327 12.65 -17.53 -7.28
N ASP A 328 13.46 -17.23 -6.28
CA ASP A 328 14.43 -18.14 -5.68
C ASP A 328 13.81 -18.93 -4.52
N LEU A 329 13.32 -20.13 -4.83
CA LEU A 329 12.71 -21.03 -3.84
C LEU A 329 13.71 -21.45 -2.75
N THR A 330 15.00 -21.53 -3.06
CA THR A 330 16.05 -21.89 -2.10
C THR A 330 16.26 -20.77 -1.10
N ALA A 331 16.37 -19.52 -1.56
CA ALA A 331 16.47 -18.36 -0.67
C ALA A 331 15.23 -18.24 0.23
N ILE A 332 14.02 -18.39 -0.34
CA ILE A 332 12.75 -18.34 0.40
C ILE A 332 12.74 -19.41 1.51
N SER A 333 12.97 -20.69 1.16
CA SER A 333 12.93 -21.78 2.12
C SER A 333 14.02 -21.66 3.20
N THR A 334 15.23 -21.25 2.83
CA THR A 334 16.35 -21.05 3.75
C THR A 334 16.03 -20.01 4.82
N GLN A 335 15.48 -18.83 4.43
CA GLN A 335 15.16 -17.81 5.41
C GLN A 335 13.94 -18.19 6.27
N ILE A 336 12.96 -18.90 5.72
CA ILE A 336 11.85 -19.45 6.51
C ILE A 336 12.37 -20.43 7.57
N VAL A 337 13.17 -21.42 7.18
CA VAL A 337 13.75 -22.40 8.10
C VAL A 337 14.58 -21.70 9.18
N ARG A 338 15.45 -20.75 8.79
CA ARG A 338 16.27 -19.99 9.71
C ARG A 338 15.45 -19.31 10.80
N LEU A 339 14.39 -18.59 10.40
CA LEU A 339 13.55 -17.86 11.35
C LEU A 339 12.67 -18.80 12.19
N LEU A 340 12.15 -19.88 11.62
CA LEU A 340 11.33 -20.83 12.39
C LEU A 340 12.14 -21.67 13.37
N SER A 341 13.41 -21.98 13.07
CA SER A 341 14.29 -22.77 13.92
C SER A 341 14.94 -21.99 15.06
N ASP A 342 15.10 -20.66 14.92
CA ASP A 342 15.77 -19.82 15.92
C ASP A 342 14.76 -18.84 16.56
N ALA A 343 14.18 -19.25 17.68
CA ALA A 343 13.22 -18.46 18.43
C ALA A 343 13.81 -17.14 18.97
N LYS A 344 15.11 -17.11 19.30
CA LYS A 344 15.79 -15.91 19.78
C LYS A 344 15.94 -14.88 18.66
N LEU A 345 16.49 -15.32 17.52
CA LEU A 345 16.63 -14.48 16.33
C LEU A 345 15.27 -13.92 15.89
N ARG A 346 14.25 -14.78 15.85
CA ARG A 346 12.87 -14.42 15.48
C ARG A 346 12.32 -13.31 16.37
N LYS A 347 12.48 -13.45 17.69
CA LYS A 347 12.04 -12.46 18.68
C LYS A 347 12.79 -11.13 18.52
N GLU A 348 14.11 -11.17 18.48
CA GLU A 348 14.95 -9.97 18.36
C GLU A 348 14.68 -9.20 17.06
N MET A 349 14.50 -9.92 15.95
CA MET A 349 14.22 -9.34 14.65
C MET A 349 12.80 -8.72 14.61
N GLY A 350 11.81 -9.38 15.19
CA GLY A 350 10.45 -8.86 15.33
C GLY A 350 10.37 -7.60 16.21
N GLU A 351 11.09 -7.59 17.35
CA GLU A 351 11.17 -6.41 18.24
C GLU A 351 11.81 -5.22 17.53
N ARG A 352 12.90 -5.43 16.78
CA ARG A 352 13.51 -4.38 15.95
C ARG A 352 12.55 -3.89 14.86
N GLY A 353 11.83 -4.81 14.21
CA GLY A 353 10.83 -4.48 13.20
C GLY A 353 9.72 -3.60 13.76
N ARG A 354 9.17 -3.94 14.92
CA ARG A 354 8.15 -3.13 15.59
C ARG A 354 8.67 -1.74 15.97
N LYS A 355 9.84 -1.68 16.58
CA LYS A 355 10.46 -0.39 16.93
C LYS A 355 10.64 0.50 15.71
N TRP A 356 11.18 -0.06 14.62
CA TRP A 356 11.36 0.66 13.37
C TRP A 356 10.04 1.13 12.75
N ALA A 357 8.98 0.29 12.78
CA ALA A 357 7.66 0.69 12.31
C ALA A 357 7.09 1.87 13.11
N ILE A 358 7.21 1.85 14.44
CA ILE A 358 6.76 2.94 15.32
C ILE A 358 7.55 4.23 15.06
N GLU A 359 8.87 4.14 14.93
CA GLU A 359 9.73 5.32 14.79
C GLU A 359 9.69 5.96 13.40
N ASN A 360 9.37 5.20 12.35
CA ASN A 360 9.55 5.65 10.97
C ASN A 360 8.29 5.57 10.09
N TRP A 361 7.24 4.85 10.52
CA TRP A 361 6.12 4.57 9.63
C TRP A 361 4.74 4.90 10.20
N ARG A 362 4.66 5.58 11.33
CA ARG A 362 3.38 6.07 11.85
C ARG A 362 2.76 7.13 10.94
N TRP A 363 1.44 7.18 10.93
CA TRP A 363 0.68 8.17 10.17
C TRP A 363 1.07 9.61 10.49
N GLU A 364 1.40 9.91 11.76
CA GLU A 364 1.77 11.25 12.22
C GLU A 364 3.02 11.80 11.52
N ILE A 365 3.95 10.92 11.16
CA ILE A 365 5.18 11.28 10.44
C ILE A 365 4.81 11.71 9.01
N TRP A 366 4.08 10.87 8.30
CA TRP A 366 3.79 11.08 6.89
C TRP A 366 2.72 12.14 6.64
N SER A 367 1.72 12.25 7.52
CA SER A 367 0.72 13.33 7.46
C SER A 367 1.35 14.70 7.73
N LYS A 368 2.31 14.79 8.66
CA LYS A 368 3.06 16.04 8.92
C LYS A 368 3.83 16.49 7.67
N GLU A 369 4.57 15.59 7.02
CA GLU A 369 5.29 15.91 5.78
C GLU A 369 4.34 16.29 4.64
N PHE A 370 3.22 15.58 4.54
CA PHE A 370 2.20 15.89 3.55
C PHE A 370 1.53 17.26 3.81
N ASN A 371 1.11 17.52 5.04
CA ASN A 371 0.48 18.79 5.43
C ASN A 371 1.44 19.98 5.18
N LYS A 372 2.72 19.83 5.54
CA LYS A 372 3.76 20.81 5.21
C LYS A 372 3.86 21.07 3.70
N SER A 373 3.73 20.05 2.86
CA SER A 373 3.76 20.20 1.41
C SER A 373 2.56 20.99 0.88
N LEU A 374 1.40 20.90 1.55
CA LEU A 374 0.20 21.68 1.27
C LEU A 374 0.19 23.05 1.96
N ASP A 375 1.20 23.36 2.76
CA ASP A 375 1.28 24.61 3.50
C ASP A 375 0.14 24.76 4.53
N ILE A 376 -0.12 23.68 5.30
CA ILE A 376 -1.10 23.58 6.39
C ILE A 376 -0.46 22.96 7.63
#